data_e3c63fdd269d5c40a6da88f46748d660
#
_entry.id   e3c63fdd269d5c40a6da88f46748d660
#
_cell.length_a   1.000
_cell.length_b   1.000
_cell.length_c   1.000
_cell.angle_alpha   90.00
_cell.angle_beta   90.00
_cell.angle_gamma   90.00
#
_symmetry.space_group_name_H-M   'P 1'
#
loop_
_entity.id
_entity.type
_entity.pdbx_description
1 polymer ?
#
loop_
_entity_poly.entity_id
_entity_poly.type
_entity_poly.pdbx_seq_one_letter_code
_entity_poly.pdbx_strand_id
1 'polypeptide(L)'
;MRRPVYPAWPRVAGALVWVLGMMPARAEVPRDLEKACAAAADLALPDTRIISAQAIHSAAAANIPDPRLGGLLPVTRAFCRVVGVIDAGIHFEVWLPLEHWNGRFEGLGLGAFLGALPYAQMLEALSNDYAVGGTDTGHQSAATDASWAMSANKLDTISVENWAHRGIHEMSVKAQAIVAAVYGRRADHTYFVGCSSGGAQALSEAQRYPDDYDGVLAGAPANDWTHLMAGQLWYGQATRLDPDSDLEAPIDKLALIHRAALKACDARDGVRDGVIEDPLSCRFDPAVLACKASERADCLTATQLRALRRIYGAAHGTDGRSIFPGLAPGSELGWPLMSKLQVAFAQTFYRVFVFQDSGWNFSSLNFDHDVAMADRTVGPLVNSIDPDLRAFRAHGGKLLQYHGWSDPLISPYSSIEYYERVLSRFGAVRQREQALLDVQGFDRLFMVPGMTHCRGGDGTDRFDGLEALQRWVERGEAPDRLEAARVVDGVAMRTRPLCPYPRVARYLGHGSTDVAANFQCALPARGTPRSHGL
;
A
#
# COMPACT_ATOMS: atom_id res chain seq x y z
N MET A 1 46.15 -21.85 -61.52
CA MET A 1 46.74 -20.68 -60.77
C MET A 1 46.90 -21.09 -59.31
N ARG A 2 48.14 -21.14 -58.87
CA ARG A 2 48.58 -21.75 -57.57
C ARG A 2 48.26 -20.81 -56.40
N ARG A 3 47.68 -21.34 -55.32
CA ARG A 3 47.56 -20.63 -54.03
C ARG A 3 48.87 -20.72 -53.26
N PRO A 4 49.31 -19.67 -52.55
CA PRO A 4 50.51 -19.75 -51.72
C PRO A 4 50.19 -20.38 -50.36
N VAL A 5 51.12 -21.25 -49.91
CA VAL A 5 51.14 -21.90 -48.59
C VAL A 5 51.94 -20.97 -47.64
N TYR A 6 51.39 -20.63 -46.46
CA TYR A 6 52.10 -19.96 -45.38
C TYR A 6 52.48 -20.96 -44.28
N PRO A 7 53.68 -20.86 -43.71
CA PRO A 7 54.14 -21.80 -42.72
C PRO A 7 53.56 -21.49 -41.32
N ALA A 8 53.27 -22.57 -40.56
CA ALA A 8 52.79 -22.54 -39.18
C ALA A 8 53.92 -22.12 -38.19
N TRP A 9 53.58 -21.19 -37.31
CA TRP A 9 54.41 -20.81 -36.19
C TRP A 9 54.00 -21.58 -34.92
N PRO A 10 54.96 -21.97 -34.04
CA PRO A 10 54.63 -22.74 -32.85
C PRO A 10 53.97 -21.88 -31.78
N ARG A 11 52.87 -22.40 -31.18
CA ARG A 11 52.19 -21.83 -30.04
C ARG A 11 53.01 -22.07 -28.78
N VAL A 12 53.57 -20.99 -28.19
CA VAL A 12 54.12 -21.02 -26.83
C VAL A 12 52.95 -20.83 -25.86
N ALA A 13 52.61 -21.87 -25.09
CA ALA A 13 51.63 -21.83 -24.03
C ALA A 13 52.28 -21.14 -22.80
N GLY A 14 52.00 -19.85 -22.61
CA GLY A 14 52.31 -19.14 -21.39
C GLY A 14 51.22 -19.40 -20.34
N ALA A 15 51.57 -20.16 -19.29
CA ALA A 15 50.72 -20.33 -18.11
C ALA A 15 50.72 -19.01 -17.30
N LEU A 16 49.62 -18.21 -17.37
CA LEU A 16 49.40 -17.13 -16.42
C LEU A 16 48.93 -17.72 -15.09
N VAL A 17 49.85 -17.79 -14.11
CA VAL A 17 49.52 -18.07 -12.72
C VAL A 17 48.87 -16.81 -12.13
N TRP A 18 47.53 -16.83 -11.96
CA TRP A 18 46.82 -15.83 -11.17
C TRP A 18 47.14 -16.08 -9.68
N VAL A 19 48.02 -15.27 -9.11
CA VAL A 19 48.17 -15.18 -7.65
C VAL A 19 47.00 -14.35 -7.16
N LEU A 20 45.92 -15.03 -6.74
CA LEU A 20 44.85 -14.43 -5.92
C LEU A 20 45.48 -14.07 -4.58
N GLY A 21 45.89 -12.81 -4.44
CA GLY A 21 46.24 -12.22 -3.15
C GLY A 21 44.98 -12.24 -2.26
N MET A 22 44.90 -13.22 -1.36
CA MET A 22 43.98 -13.14 -0.22
C MET A 22 44.43 -11.93 0.61
N MET A 23 43.73 -10.80 0.46
CA MET A 23 43.78 -9.76 1.47
C MET A 23 43.27 -10.37 2.78
N PRO A 24 44.02 -10.25 3.88
CA PRO A 24 43.51 -10.71 5.17
C PRO A 24 42.23 -9.92 5.48
N ALA A 25 41.14 -10.63 5.71
CA ALA A 25 39.96 -10.04 6.28
C ALA A 25 40.39 -9.32 7.56
N ARG A 26 40.32 -7.98 7.57
CA ARG A 26 40.51 -7.21 8.81
C ARG A 26 39.46 -7.73 9.76
N ALA A 27 39.84 -8.36 10.84
CA ALA A 27 38.96 -8.65 11.95
C ALA A 27 38.39 -7.30 12.41
N GLU A 28 37.10 -7.06 12.14
CA GLU A 28 36.39 -5.91 12.68
C GLU A 28 36.46 -6.03 14.21
N VAL A 29 37.02 -5.02 14.85
CA VAL A 29 36.96 -4.90 16.32
C VAL A 29 35.48 -4.75 16.65
N PRO A 30 34.90 -5.57 17.55
CA PRO A 30 33.49 -5.46 17.92
C PRO A 30 33.21 -4.02 18.35
N ARG A 31 32.31 -3.35 17.64
CA ARG A 31 31.94 -1.96 17.93
C ARG A 31 31.09 -1.94 19.20
N ASP A 32 31.44 -1.08 20.13
CA ASP A 32 30.60 -0.80 21.31
C ASP A 32 29.38 0.00 20.85
N LEU A 33 28.27 -0.70 20.58
CA LEU A 33 27.05 -0.11 20.03
C LEU A 33 26.36 0.85 21.02
N GLU A 34 26.53 0.66 22.32
CA GLU A 34 25.99 1.61 23.31
C GLU A 34 26.71 2.96 23.26
N LYS A 35 28.05 2.94 23.13
CA LYS A 35 28.84 4.16 22.92
C LYS A 35 28.53 4.80 21.58
N ALA A 36 28.38 3.99 20.51
CA ALA A 36 28.01 4.50 19.20
C ALA A 36 26.60 5.13 19.22
N CYS A 37 25.67 4.52 19.96
CA CYS A 37 24.34 5.06 20.19
C CYS A 37 24.41 6.43 20.90
N ALA A 38 25.13 6.51 22.02
CA ALA A 38 25.28 7.77 22.76
C ALA A 38 25.91 8.88 21.89
N ALA A 39 26.92 8.53 21.08
CA ALA A 39 27.57 9.47 20.16
C ALA A 39 26.65 9.96 19.03
N ALA A 40 25.55 9.25 18.73
CA ALA A 40 24.58 9.69 17.75
C ALA A 40 23.84 10.98 18.17
N ALA A 41 23.86 11.33 19.45
CA ALA A 41 23.31 12.60 19.93
C ALA A 41 24.03 13.83 19.36
N ASP A 42 25.30 13.68 18.99
CA ASP A 42 26.15 14.76 18.47
C ASP A 42 26.25 14.75 16.93
N LEU A 43 25.45 13.91 16.23
CA LEU A 43 25.48 13.86 14.78
C LEU A 43 24.98 15.18 14.17
N ALA A 44 25.83 15.77 13.33
CA ALA A 44 25.46 16.92 12.52
C ALA A 44 24.82 16.45 11.19
N LEU A 45 23.50 16.50 11.12
CA LEU A 45 22.73 16.21 9.93
C LEU A 45 22.13 17.50 9.35
N PRO A 46 22.08 17.68 8.02
CA PRO A 46 21.45 18.86 7.41
C PRO A 46 20.02 19.06 7.92
N ASP A 47 19.66 20.30 8.24
CA ASP A 47 18.31 20.70 8.62
C ASP A 47 17.69 19.86 9.77
N THR A 48 18.55 19.26 10.61
CA THR A 48 18.11 18.28 11.61
C THR A 48 18.78 18.54 12.95
N ARG A 49 17.99 18.47 14.02
CA ARG A 49 18.47 18.48 15.40
C ARG A 49 18.14 17.14 16.06
N ILE A 50 19.16 16.41 16.47
CA ILE A 50 18.97 15.24 17.34
C ILE A 50 18.61 15.74 18.74
N ILE A 51 17.51 15.24 19.29
CA ILE A 51 17.02 15.58 20.61
C ILE A 51 17.64 14.66 21.66
N SER A 52 17.70 13.37 21.37
CA SER A 52 18.31 12.37 22.24
C SER A 52 18.74 11.12 21.45
N ALA A 53 19.75 10.42 21.98
CA ALA A 53 20.15 9.10 21.53
C ALA A 53 20.51 8.26 22.77
N GLN A 54 19.76 7.19 23.01
CA GLN A 54 19.85 6.40 24.25
C GLN A 54 19.70 4.92 24.01
N ALA A 55 20.50 4.11 24.70
CA ALA A 55 20.30 2.66 24.80
C ALA A 55 19.10 2.35 25.69
N ILE A 56 18.17 1.58 25.18
CA ILE A 56 16.91 1.19 25.84
C ILE A 56 16.93 -0.33 26.08
N HIS A 57 16.74 -0.73 27.35
CA HIS A 57 16.82 -2.16 27.73
C HIS A 57 15.51 -2.71 28.31
N SER A 58 14.47 -1.89 28.44
CA SER A 58 13.17 -2.32 28.98
C SER A 58 12.02 -1.43 28.53
N ALA A 59 10.80 -1.95 28.63
CA ALA A 59 9.58 -1.18 28.35
C ALA A 59 9.47 0.06 29.23
N ALA A 60 9.84 -0.02 30.50
CA ALA A 60 9.85 1.12 31.42
C ALA A 60 10.85 2.22 31.00
N ALA A 61 12.04 1.83 30.51
CA ALA A 61 13.03 2.77 30.01
C ALA A 61 12.60 3.38 28.66
N ALA A 62 11.93 2.63 27.81
CA ALA A 62 11.37 3.13 26.54
C ALA A 62 10.26 4.17 26.79
N ASN A 63 9.43 3.94 27.81
CA ASN A 63 8.29 4.78 28.20
C ASN A 63 7.36 5.15 27.02
N ILE A 64 7.10 4.18 26.13
CA ILE A 64 6.28 4.37 24.95
C ILE A 64 4.87 3.87 25.26
N PRO A 65 3.83 4.72 25.17
CA PRO A 65 2.45 4.33 25.42
C PRO A 65 1.97 3.27 24.41
N ASP A 66 1.23 2.28 24.89
CA ASP A 66 0.45 1.39 24.03
C ASP A 66 -0.95 1.98 23.79
N PRO A 67 -1.25 2.47 22.60
CA PRO A 67 -2.55 3.09 22.33
C PRO A 67 -3.70 2.08 22.22
N ARG A 68 -3.42 0.77 22.17
CA ARG A 68 -4.42 -0.29 21.98
C ARG A 68 -4.86 -0.91 23.30
N LEU A 69 -3.88 -1.20 24.17
CA LEU A 69 -4.12 -1.94 25.42
C LEU A 69 -4.00 -1.06 26.67
N GLY A 70 -3.51 0.16 26.52
CA GLY A 70 -3.08 1.00 27.64
C GLY A 70 -1.78 0.48 28.28
N GLY A 71 -1.11 1.32 29.09
CA GLY A 71 0.20 1.00 29.64
C GLY A 71 1.33 1.29 28.66
N LEU A 72 2.41 0.48 28.71
CA LEU A 72 3.59 0.66 27.86
C LEU A 72 3.72 -0.46 26.84
N LEU A 73 4.27 -0.15 25.64
CA LEU A 73 4.61 -1.15 24.64
C LEU A 73 5.60 -2.18 25.21
N PRO A 74 5.40 -3.47 24.93
CA PRO A 74 6.25 -4.55 25.45
C PRO A 74 7.59 -4.60 24.68
N VAL A 75 8.59 -3.87 25.16
CA VAL A 75 9.94 -3.92 24.60
C VAL A 75 10.63 -5.21 25.04
N THR A 76 10.92 -6.08 24.09
CA THR A 76 11.53 -7.40 24.31
C THR A 76 13.00 -7.46 23.93
N ARG A 77 13.53 -6.44 23.24
CA ARG A 77 14.91 -6.35 22.76
C ARG A 77 15.55 -5.03 23.14
N ALA A 78 16.84 -5.05 23.45
CA ALA A 78 17.60 -3.83 23.64
C ALA A 78 17.83 -3.12 22.30
N PHE A 79 17.64 -1.80 22.28
CA PHE A 79 17.82 -0.98 21.09
C PHE A 79 18.34 0.42 21.40
N CYS A 80 19.02 1.01 20.44
CA CYS A 80 19.34 2.43 20.45
C CYS A 80 18.13 3.22 19.94
N ARG A 81 17.56 4.11 20.76
CA ARG A 81 16.50 5.04 20.38
C ARG A 81 17.11 6.39 20.06
N VAL A 82 17.04 6.81 18.82
CA VAL A 82 17.42 8.15 18.39
C VAL A 82 16.16 8.94 18.08
N VAL A 83 15.99 10.09 18.72
CA VAL A 83 14.86 11.00 18.55
C VAL A 83 15.37 12.29 17.93
N GLY A 84 14.73 12.76 16.88
CA GLY A 84 15.13 13.98 16.19
C GLY A 84 13.95 14.78 15.65
N VAL A 85 14.26 16.00 15.25
CA VAL A 85 13.34 16.89 14.52
C VAL A 85 14.06 17.46 13.31
N ILE A 86 13.42 17.40 12.17
CA ILE A 86 13.84 18.02 10.91
C ILE A 86 13.11 19.35 10.76
N ASP A 87 13.68 20.30 10.05
CA ASP A 87 13.08 21.61 9.78
C ASP A 87 11.62 21.47 9.30
N ALA A 88 10.81 22.48 9.61
CA ALA A 88 9.37 22.48 9.47
C ALA A 88 8.64 21.52 10.46
N GLY A 89 9.31 21.12 11.56
CA GLY A 89 8.67 20.42 12.68
C GLY A 89 8.43 18.93 12.45
N ILE A 90 9.12 18.29 11.52
CA ILE A 90 8.99 16.84 11.27
C ILE A 90 9.72 16.08 12.37
N HIS A 91 8.98 15.51 13.33
CA HIS A 91 9.57 14.63 14.34
C HIS A 91 9.75 13.23 13.76
N PHE A 92 10.88 12.61 14.14
CA PHE A 92 11.19 11.25 13.73
C PHE A 92 11.92 10.49 14.82
N GLU A 93 11.79 9.19 14.77
CA GLU A 93 12.59 8.29 15.58
C GLU A 93 13.23 7.21 14.71
N VAL A 94 14.46 6.82 15.12
CA VAL A 94 15.16 5.66 14.55
C VAL A 94 15.51 4.71 15.67
N TRP A 95 15.05 3.47 15.56
CA TRP A 95 15.35 2.42 16.52
C TRP A 95 16.30 1.41 15.89
N LEU A 96 17.41 1.13 16.57
CA LEU A 96 18.47 0.30 16.05
C LEU A 96 18.76 -0.84 17.05
N PRO A 97 18.58 -2.12 16.68
CA PRO A 97 18.96 -3.26 17.51
C PRO A 97 20.39 -3.10 18.05
N LEU A 98 20.59 -3.26 19.36
CA LEU A 98 21.93 -3.30 19.95
C LEU A 98 22.59 -4.66 19.79
N GLU A 99 21.78 -5.69 19.50
CA GLU A 99 22.22 -7.05 19.23
C GLU A 99 21.48 -7.58 17.99
N HIS A 100 22.10 -8.48 17.25
CA HIS A 100 21.50 -9.25 16.15
C HIS A 100 20.91 -8.43 14.99
N TRP A 101 21.39 -7.17 14.76
CA TRP A 101 20.92 -6.42 13.58
C TRP A 101 21.09 -7.24 12.29
N ASN A 102 20.01 -7.42 11.57
CA ASN A 102 19.96 -8.26 10.36
C ASN A 102 20.53 -7.59 9.09
N GLY A 103 21.14 -6.39 9.22
CA GLY A 103 21.71 -5.62 8.11
C GLY A 103 20.69 -4.82 7.32
N ARG A 104 19.41 -4.81 7.70
CA ARG A 104 18.33 -4.15 6.97
C ARG A 104 17.83 -2.90 7.69
N PHE A 105 17.28 -1.98 6.89
CA PHE A 105 16.54 -0.82 7.38
C PHE A 105 15.10 -0.87 6.86
N GLU A 106 14.14 -0.55 7.72
CA GLU A 106 12.72 -0.46 7.38
C GLU A 106 12.19 0.94 7.68
N GLY A 107 11.65 1.63 6.66
CA GLY A 107 10.88 2.86 6.79
C GLY A 107 9.38 2.55 6.80
N LEU A 108 8.62 3.28 7.60
CA LEU A 108 7.20 3.01 7.84
C LEU A 108 6.31 4.16 7.40
N GLY A 109 5.25 3.84 6.67
CA GLY A 109 4.19 4.77 6.28
C GLY A 109 3.08 4.89 7.32
N LEU A 110 2.30 5.98 7.23
CA LEU A 110 1.20 6.30 8.12
C LEU A 110 -0.17 6.12 7.47
N GLY A 111 -1.22 5.99 8.27
CA GLY A 111 -2.60 5.88 7.80
C GLY A 111 -3.38 7.19 7.89
N ALA A 112 -4.32 7.42 6.98
CA ALA A 112 -5.24 8.56 6.99
C ALA A 112 -4.52 9.93 7.13
N PHE A 113 -5.04 10.87 7.93
CA PHE A 113 -4.39 12.15 8.28
C PHE A 113 -3.57 12.06 9.57
N LEU A 114 -3.22 10.85 10.01
CA LEU A 114 -2.52 10.64 11.27
C LEU A 114 -1.17 11.35 11.29
N GLY A 115 -0.96 12.16 12.33
CA GLY A 115 0.33 12.71 12.70
C GLY A 115 0.80 12.09 14.01
N ALA A 116 1.43 10.92 13.94
CA ALA A 116 1.96 10.23 15.11
C ALA A 116 2.98 9.17 14.67
N LEU A 117 3.96 8.93 15.53
CA LEU A 117 4.95 7.87 15.28
C LEU A 117 4.28 6.48 15.29
N PRO A 118 4.61 5.61 14.32
CA PRO A 118 4.00 4.27 14.17
C PRO A 118 4.64 3.25 15.13
N TYR A 119 4.62 3.51 16.43
CA TYR A 119 5.36 2.75 17.44
C TYR A 119 5.08 1.25 17.43
N ALA A 120 3.84 0.82 17.16
CA ALA A 120 3.51 -0.61 17.13
C ALA A 120 4.19 -1.32 15.97
N GLN A 121 4.25 -0.68 14.79
CA GLN A 121 4.95 -1.20 13.62
C GLN A 121 6.48 -1.12 13.80
N MET A 122 6.97 -0.04 14.43
CA MET A 122 8.40 0.06 14.78
C MET A 122 8.83 -1.06 15.73
N LEU A 123 7.99 -1.42 16.71
CA LEU A 123 8.26 -2.55 17.60
C LEU A 123 8.26 -3.89 16.85
N GLU A 124 7.33 -4.08 15.91
CA GLU A 124 7.27 -5.27 15.06
C GLU A 124 8.56 -5.41 14.22
N ALA A 125 9.00 -4.36 13.55
CA ALA A 125 10.24 -4.33 12.79
C ALA A 125 11.47 -4.60 13.68
N LEU A 126 11.56 -3.93 14.82
CA LEU A 126 12.62 -4.13 15.80
C LEU A 126 12.69 -5.58 16.30
N SER A 127 11.52 -6.23 16.54
CA SER A 127 11.46 -7.62 16.99
C SER A 127 11.95 -8.62 15.92
N ASN A 128 11.98 -8.19 14.65
CA ASN A 128 12.54 -8.92 13.51
C ASN A 128 13.97 -8.46 13.16
N ASP A 129 14.66 -7.82 14.10
CA ASP A 129 16.06 -7.40 14.01
C ASP A 129 16.35 -6.31 12.95
N TYR A 130 15.33 -5.53 12.52
CA TYR A 130 15.54 -4.38 11.63
C TYR A 130 15.97 -3.14 12.41
N ALA A 131 16.85 -2.35 11.80
CA ALA A 131 16.85 -0.92 12.08
C ALA A 131 15.60 -0.31 11.45
N VAL A 132 14.86 0.53 12.18
CA VAL A 132 13.56 1.03 11.72
C VAL A 132 13.44 2.52 11.95
N GLY A 133 12.83 3.22 10.98
CA GLY A 133 12.52 4.65 11.03
C GLY A 133 11.03 4.92 10.93
N GLY A 134 10.55 5.86 11.76
CA GLY A 134 9.18 6.37 11.72
C GLY A 134 9.14 7.87 11.96
N THR A 135 8.11 8.54 11.47
CA THR A 135 7.92 9.99 11.59
C THR A 135 6.46 10.33 11.83
N ASP A 136 6.19 11.52 12.42
CA ASP A 136 4.85 12.12 12.50
C ASP A 136 4.51 12.96 11.26
N THR A 137 5.41 13.00 10.28
CA THR A 137 5.27 13.80 9.05
C THR A 137 5.09 15.31 9.27
N GLY A 138 5.52 15.82 10.41
CA GLY A 138 5.54 17.27 10.71
C GLY A 138 4.29 17.82 11.37
N HIS A 139 3.41 16.95 11.89
CA HIS A 139 2.24 17.38 12.66
C HIS A 139 1.83 16.31 13.67
N GLN A 140 0.97 16.68 14.61
CA GLN A 140 0.39 15.75 15.59
C GLN A 140 -1.13 15.84 15.52
N SER A 141 -1.77 14.77 15.09
CA SER A 141 -3.23 14.73 14.91
C SER A 141 -3.78 13.32 14.99
N ALA A 142 -5.08 13.22 15.27
CA ALA A 142 -5.85 12.00 15.08
C ALA A 142 -6.04 11.73 13.57
N ALA A 143 -6.32 10.49 13.22
CA ALA A 143 -6.45 10.04 11.83
C ALA A 143 -7.52 10.78 11.00
N THR A 144 -8.52 11.40 11.64
CA THR A 144 -9.62 12.14 10.97
C THR A 144 -9.48 13.66 11.07
N ASP A 145 -8.44 14.16 11.74
CA ASP A 145 -8.20 15.58 11.93
C ASP A 145 -7.22 16.12 10.89
N ALA A 146 -7.68 17.04 10.05
CA ALA A 146 -6.88 17.72 9.04
C ALA A 146 -6.65 19.21 9.37
N SER A 147 -6.93 19.67 10.60
CA SER A 147 -6.77 21.08 11.00
C SER A 147 -5.32 21.57 10.89
N TRP A 148 -4.35 20.69 11.01
CA TRP A 148 -2.92 20.94 10.85
C TRP A 148 -2.55 21.42 9.43
N ALA A 149 -3.36 21.12 8.43
CA ALA A 149 -3.12 21.55 7.04
C ALA A 149 -3.47 23.03 6.82
N MET A 150 -3.89 23.77 7.86
CA MET A 150 -4.29 25.16 7.75
C MET A 150 -3.38 26.06 8.60
N SER A 151 -2.92 27.17 8.03
CA SER A 151 -2.22 28.23 8.72
C SER A 151 -2.82 29.59 8.32
N ALA A 152 -3.17 30.43 9.29
CA ALA A 152 -3.80 31.72 9.06
C ALA A 152 -5.00 31.69 8.09
N ASN A 153 -5.86 30.69 8.21
CA ASN A 153 -7.04 30.41 7.35
C ASN A 153 -6.69 30.15 5.88
N LYS A 154 -5.48 29.69 5.59
CA LYS A 154 -5.05 29.26 4.26
C LYS A 154 -4.43 27.87 4.35
N LEU A 155 -4.45 27.15 3.23
CA LEU A 155 -3.77 25.86 3.13
C LEU A 155 -2.27 26.05 3.34
N ASP A 156 -1.72 25.34 4.31
CA ASP A 156 -0.28 25.24 4.53
C ASP A 156 0.30 24.14 3.61
N THR A 157 0.74 24.55 2.45
CA THR A 157 1.25 23.63 1.42
C THR A 157 2.49 22.87 1.88
N ILE A 158 3.30 23.45 2.80
CA ILE A 158 4.49 22.78 3.35
C ILE A 158 4.06 21.63 4.25
N SER A 159 3.12 21.85 5.16
CA SER A 159 2.58 20.80 6.02
C SER A 159 1.89 19.71 5.21
N VAL A 160 1.16 20.07 4.15
CA VAL A 160 0.51 19.10 3.25
C VAL A 160 1.54 18.26 2.50
N GLU A 161 2.59 18.87 1.97
CA GLU A 161 3.68 18.17 1.29
C GLU A 161 4.45 17.23 2.23
N ASN A 162 4.72 17.70 3.46
CA ASN A 162 5.36 16.88 4.49
C ASN A 162 4.54 15.61 4.79
N TRP A 163 3.22 15.76 4.98
CA TRP A 163 2.33 14.64 5.23
C TRP A 163 2.25 13.69 4.03
N ALA A 164 2.13 14.22 2.82
CA ALA A 164 1.91 13.42 1.63
C ALA A 164 3.13 12.57 1.25
N HIS A 165 4.35 13.12 1.34
CA HIS A 165 5.56 12.41 0.91
C HIS A 165 6.87 12.94 1.52
N ARG A 166 7.07 14.30 1.63
CA ARG A 166 8.37 14.85 2.00
C ARG A 166 8.83 14.41 3.39
N GLY A 167 7.91 14.32 4.37
CA GLY A 167 8.24 13.90 5.74
C GLY A 167 8.80 12.48 5.80
N ILE A 168 8.30 11.58 4.96
CA ILE A 168 8.82 10.21 4.83
C ILE A 168 10.22 10.23 4.23
N HIS A 169 10.41 10.87 3.08
CA HIS A 169 11.71 11.01 2.42
C HIS A 169 12.78 11.57 3.36
N GLU A 170 12.49 12.70 4.00
CA GLU A 170 13.45 13.33 4.91
C GLU A 170 13.80 12.44 6.10
N MET A 171 12.82 11.77 6.70
CA MET A 171 13.05 10.76 7.74
C MET A 171 13.96 9.63 7.20
N SER A 172 13.67 9.11 6.00
CA SER A 172 14.41 7.99 5.40
C SER A 172 15.88 8.32 5.20
N VAL A 173 16.18 9.49 4.65
CA VAL A 173 17.55 9.96 4.42
C VAL A 173 18.31 10.12 5.75
N LYS A 174 17.67 10.74 6.76
CA LYS A 174 18.30 10.96 8.08
C LYS A 174 18.48 9.64 8.82
N ALA A 175 17.47 8.75 8.78
CA ALA A 175 17.54 7.44 9.42
C ALA A 175 18.68 6.58 8.86
N GLN A 176 18.84 6.53 7.55
CA GLN A 176 19.95 5.79 6.92
C GLN A 176 21.33 6.36 7.30
N ALA A 177 21.44 7.68 7.42
CA ALA A 177 22.67 8.32 7.91
C ALA A 177 22.96 7.95 9.38
N ILE A 178 21.94 7.90 10.24
CA ILE A 178 22.06 7.47 11.63
C ILE A 178 22.44 5.97 11.71
N VAL A 179 21.81 5.12 10.91
CA VAL A 179 22.17 3.69 10.77
C VAL A 179 23.67 3.55 10.46
N ALA A 180 24.14 4.28 9.45
CA ALA A 180 25.54 4.25 9.05
C ALA A 180 26.48 4.76 10.15
N ALA A 181 26.10 5.79 10.90
CA ALA A 181 26.88 6.34 11.99
C ALA A 181 26.97 5.36 13.19
N VAL A 182 25.84 4.76 13.59
CA VAL A 182 25.79 3.86 14.76
C VAL A 182 26.49 2.51 14.45
N TYR A 183 26.17 1.89 13.32
CA TYR A 183 26.79 0.58 12.99
C TYR A 183 28.15 0.68 12.30
N GLY A 184 28.58 1.87 11.84
CA GLY A 184 29.84 2.06 11.10
C GLY A 184 29.76 1.59 9.64
N ARG A 185 28.58 1.18 9.17
CA ARG A 185 28.28 0.79 7.80
C ARG A 185 26.83 1.09 7.45
N ARG A 186 26.53 1.27 6.18
CA ARG A 186 25.16 1.38 5.71
C ARG A 186 24.39 0.07 5.91
N ALA A 187 23.06 0.13 5.88
CA ALA A 187 22.25 -1.05 5.71
C ALA A 187 22.62 -1.75 4.39
N ASP A 188 22.59 -3.07 4.38
CA ASP A 188 22.82 -3.86 3.18
C ASP A 188 21.64 -3.72 2.21
N HIS A 189 20.42 -3.60 2.77
CA HIS A 189 19.18 -3.38 2.03
C HIS A 189 18.22 -2.50 2.82
N THR A 190 17.42 -1.74 2.06
CA THR A 190 16.44 -0.78 2.58
C THR A 190 15.04 -1.11 2.08
N TYR A 191 14.06 -1.11 2.99
CA TYR A 191 12.67 -1.44 2.68
C TYR A 191 11.73 -0.36 3.19
N PHE A 192 10.69 -0.05 2.41
CA PHE A 192 9.58 0.79 2.86
C PHE A 192 8.29 -0.03 2.90
N VAL A 193 7.53 0.11 3.98
CA VAL A 193 6.26 -0.60 4.17
C VAL A 193 5.15 0.37 4.53
N GLY A 194 4.07 0.35 3.75
CA GLY A 194 2.90 1.18 4.02
C GLY A 194 1.61 0.62 3.45
N CYS A 195 0.50 0.91 4.12
CA CYS A 195 -0.84 0.58 3.62
C CYS A 195 -1.74 1.81 3.72
N SER A 196 -2.78 1.92 2.86
CA SER A 196 -3.69 3.06 2.83
C SER A 196 -2.97 4.35 2.40
N SER A 197 -3.00 5.39 3.22
CA SER A 197 -2.17 6.59 3.02
C SER A 197 -0.68 6.24 3.01
N GLY A 198 -0.25 5.31 3.87
CA GLY A 198 1.11 4.77 3.83
C GLY A 198 1.42 4.02 2.52
N GLY A 199 0.42 3.41 1.89
CA GLY A 199 0.54 2.84 0.54
C GLY A 199 0.72 3.91 -0.54
N ALA A 200 0.08 5.07 -0.40
CA ALA A 200 0.33 6.25 -1.25
C ALA A 200 1.74 6.81 -1.03
N GLN A 201 2.19 6.87 0.23
CA GLN A 201 3.57 7.26 0.57
C GLN A 201 4.57 6.27 -0.02
N ALA A 202 4.30 4.95 0.03
CA ALA A 202 5.11 3.92 -0.61
C ALA A 202 5.25 4.13 -2.13
N LEU A 203 4.14 4.44 -2.81
CA LEU A 203 4.20 4.79 -4.23
C LEU A 203 4.93 6.11 -4.49
N SER A 204 4.81 7.10 -3.57
CA SER A 204 5.60 8.34 -3.66
C SER A 204 7.10 8.09 -3.57
N GLU A 205 7.56 7.18 -2.69
CA GLU A 205 8.96 6.79 -2.62
C GLU A 205 9.45 6.24 -3.97
N ALA A 206 8.70 5.31 -4.57
CA ALA A 206 9.08 4.76 -5.87
C ALA A 206 9.02 5.79 -7.02
N GLN A 207 8.12 6.78 -6.95
CA GLN A 207 7.89 7.77 -8.01
C GLN A 207 8.82 8.98 -7.88
N ARG A 208 8.96 9.53 -6.67
CA ARG A 208 9.61 10.83 -6.40
C ARG A 208 11.04 10.67 -5.88
N TYR A 209 11.30 9.59 -5.11
CA TYR A 209 12.56 9.35 -4.40
C TYR A 209 13.10 7.94 -4.68
N PRO A 210 13.34 7.63 -5.98
CA PRO A 210 13.61 6.26 -6.44
C PRO A 210 14.88 5.63 -5.87
N ASP A 211 15.75 6.43 -5.25
CA ASP A 211 17.04 5.99 -4.68
C ASP A 211 16.97 5.69 -3.17
N ASP A 212 15.82 5.94 -2.52
CA ASP A 212 15.71 5.80 -1.06
C ASP A 212 15.61 4.35 -0.60
N TYR A 213 14.95 3.49 -1.41
CA TYR A 213 14.66 2.11 -1.02
C TYR A 213 14.91 1.09 -2.12
N ASP A 214 15.52 -0.05 -1.75
CA ASP A 214 15.69 -1.20 -2.64
C ASP A 214 14.37 -1.95 -2.86
N GLY A 215 13.51 -1.97 -1.84
CA GLY A 215 12.21 -2.64 -1.87
C GLY A 215 11.09 -1.80 -1.27
N VAL A 216 9.95 -1.74 -1.95
CA VAL A 216 8.76 -0.99 -1.52
C VAL A 216 7.56 -1.93 -1.49
N LEU A 217 6.87 -1.99 -0.32
CA LEU A 217 5.62 -2.73 -0.13
C LEU A 217 4.46 -1.75 0.03
N ALA A 218 3.61 -1.67 -0.99
CA ALA A 218 2.47 -0.76 -1.06
C ALA A 218 1.14 -1.51 -0.96
N GLY A 219 0.45 -1.40 0.18
CA GLY A 219 -0.86 -2.02 0.40
C GLY A 219 -2.01 -1.04 0.19
N ALA A 220 -3.07 -1.46 -0.50
CA ALA A 220 -4.32 -0.71 -0.65
C ALA A 220 -4.11 0.82 -0.76
N PRO A 221 -3.30 1.31 -1.71
CA PRO A 221 -2.80 2.68 -1.71
C PRO A 221 -3.91 3.71 -1.96
N ALA A 222 -3.98 4.74 -1.12
CA ALA A 222 -4.79 5.94 -1.33
C ALA A 222 -4.07 6.91 -2.28
N ASN A 223 -3.63 6.44 -3.43
CA ASN A 223 -2.68 7.13 -4.28
C ASN A 223 -3.27 8.27 -5.12
N ASP A 224 -4.57 8.25 -5.40
CA ASP A 224 -5.30 9.28 -6.15
C ASP A 224 -6.26 10.00 -5.20
N TRP A 225 -5.72 10.83 -4.31
CA TRP A 225 -6.46 11.46 -3.22
C TRP A 225 -7.64 12.30 -3.70
N THR A 226 -7.43 13.13 -4.72
CA THR A 226 -8.48 14.03 -5.22
C THR A 226 -9.68 13.26 -5.76
N HIS A 227 -9.43 12.20 -6.49
CA HIS A 227 -10.46 11.35 -7.06
C HIS A 227 -11.05 10.36 -6.06
N LEU A 228 -10.21 9.78 -5.18
CA LEU A 228 -10.69 8.93 -4.09
C LEU A 228 -11.69 9.66 -3.20
N MET A 229 -11.37 10.90 -2.78
CA MET A 229 -12.25 11.68 -1.93
C MET A 229 -13.55 12.06 -2.66
N ALA A 230 -13.50 12.37 -3.95
CA ALA A 230 -14.71 12.55 -4.77
C ALA A 230 -15.55 11.27 -4.82
N GLY A 231 -14.92 10.10 -5.01
CA GLY A 231 -15.60 8.81 -4.99
C GLY A 231 -16.28 8.52 -3.65
N GLN A 232 -15.65 8.87 -2.53
CA GLN A 232 -16.27 8.72 -1.22
C GLN A 232 -17.51 9.61 -1.05
N LEU A 233 -17.48 10.84 -1.57
CA LEU A 233 -18.64 11.73 -1.55
C LEU A 233 -19.73 11.27 -2.52
N TRP A 234 -19.38 10.66 -3.63
CA TRP A 234 -20.33 10.00 -4.54
C TRP A 234 -21.13 8.90 -3.83
N TYR A 235 -20.47 8.10 -3.00
CA TYR A 235 -21.12 7.10 -2.15
C TYR A 235 -21.97 7.77 -1.06
N GLY A 236 -21.48 8.86 -0.46
CA GLY A 236 -22.19 9.65 0.53
C GLY A 236 -23.53 10.13 0.01
N GLN A 237 -23.59 10.62 -1.23
CA GLN A 237 -24.82 11.04 -1.89
C GLN A 237 -25.76 9.87 -2.25
N ALA A 238 -25.28 8.61 -2.20
CA ALA A 238 -26.13 7.42 -2.34
C ALA A 238 -26.72 6.95 -1.00
N THR A 239 -26.37 7.61 0.11
CA THR A 239 -26.80 7.25 1.46
C THR A 239 -27.73 8.33 2.03
N ARG A 240 -28.45 8.00 3.13
CA ARG A 240 -29.24 9.00 3.89
C ARG A 240 -28.41 10.08 4.58
N LEU A 241 -27.10 10.08 4.44
CA LEU A 241 -26.23 11.15 4.94
C LEU A 241 -26.38 12.44 4.14
N ASP A 242 -26.86 12.35 2.90
CA ASP A 242 -27.21 13.49 2.07
C ASP A 242 -28.74 13.72 2.14
N PRO A 243 -29.22 14.76 2.86
CA PRO A 243 -30.66 15.04 3.00
C PRO A 243 -31.31 15.43 1.68
N ASP A 244 -30.54 15.91 0.70
CA ASP A 244 -31.04 16.34 -0.62
C ASP A 244 -31.10 15.18 -1.62
N SER A 245 -30.59 13.99 -1.26
CA SER A 245 -30.60 12.80 -2.12
C SER A 245 -31.93 12.05 -2.03
N ASP A 246 -32.50 11.69 -3.17
CA ASP A 246 -33.60 10.74 -3.28
C ASP A 246 -33.17 9.28 -3.23
N LEU A 247 -31.87 9.03 -3.02
CA LEU A 247 -31.27 7.68 -2.93
C LEU A 247 -31.23 7.19 -1.49
N GLU A 248 -31.37 5.90 -1.33
CA GLU A 248 -31.32 5.23 -0.03
C GLU A 248 -30.49 3.95 -0.14
N ALA A 249 -29.23 4.01 0.30
CA ALA A 249 -28.42 2.80 0.37
C ALA A 249 -29.03 1.80 1.36
N PRO A 250 -29.25 0.55 0.95
CA PRO A 250 -29.93 -0.47 1.76
C PRO A 250 -28.99 -1.09 2.80
N ILE A 251 -28.53 -0.27 3.75
CA ILE A 251 -27.53 -0.67 4.77
C ILE A 251 -28.06 -1.78 5.69
N ASP A 252 -29.35 -1.85 5.91
CA ASP A 252 -30.02 -2.92 6.68
C ASP A 252 -30.15 -4.25 5.90
N LYS A 253 -29.92 -4.23 4.57
CA LYS A 253 -30.08 -5.38 3.67
C LYS A 253 -28.73 -5.86 3.08
N LEU A 254 -27.59 -5.44 3.62
CA LEU A 254 -26.27 -5.77 3.06
C LEU A 254 -26.01 -7.28 3.04
N ALA A 255 -26.45 -8.04 4.06
CA ALA A 255 -26.34 -9.49 4.07
C ALA A 255 -27.15 -10.17 2.95
N LEU A 256 -28.30 -9.58 2.54
CA LEU A 256 -29.08 -10.06 1.41
C LEU A 256 -28.33 -9.82 0.10
N ILE A 257 -27.79 -8.62 -0.07
CA ILE A 257 -27.05 -8.20 -1.27
C ILE A 257 -25.78 -9.05 -1.42
N HIS A 258 -25.01 -9.17 -0.34
CA HIS A 258 -23.79 -9.98 -0.30
C HIS A 258 -24.05 -11.44 -0.71
N ARG A 259 -25.07 -12.09 -0.12
CA ARG A 259 -25.46 -13.46 -0.53
C ARG A 259 -25.84 -13.57 -2.00
N ALA A 260 -26.50 -12.54 -2.56
CA ALA A 260 -26.85 -12.53 -3.97
C ALA A 260 -25.63 -12.35 -4.88
N ALA A 261 -24.65 -11.50 -4.50
CA ALA A 261 -23.39 -11.34 -5.19
C ALA A 261 -22.56 -12.65 -5.17
N LEU A 262 -22.43 -13.29 -4.00
CA LEU A 262 -21.78 -14.61 -3.88
C LEU A 262 -22.48 -15.67 -4.73
N LYS A 263 -23.81 -15.74 -4.70
CA LYS A 263 -24.57 -16.69 -5.52
C LYS A 263 -24.29 -16.52 -7.02
N ALA A 264 -24.06 -15.28 -7.48
CA ALA A 264 -23.77 -14.97 -8.87
C ALA A 264 -22.32 -15.27 -9.27
N CYS A 265 -21.36 -15.13 -8.36
CA CYS A 265 -19.95 -15.00 -8.74
C CYS A 265 -18.99 -15.95 -8.02
N ASP A 266 -19.27 -16.42 -6.81
CA ASP A 266 -18.38 -17.25 -5.98
C ASP A 266 -17.86 -18.50 -6.74
N ALA A 267 -18.74 -19.25 -7.39
CA ALA A 267 -18.36 -20.48 -8.09
C ALA A 267 -17.56 -20.31 -9.40
N ARG A 268 -17.19 -19.09 -9.81
CA ARG A 268 -16.58 -18.85 -11.12
C ARG A 268 -15.12 -19.30 -11.23
N ASP A 269 -14.44 -19.40 -10.10
CA ASP A 269 -13.07 -19.96 -9.99
C ASP A 269 -13.06 -21.49 -9.85
N GLY A 270 -14.25 -22.13 -9.74
CA GLY A 270 -14.42 -23.56 -9.54
C GLY A 270 -14.67 -23.98 -8.09
N VAL A 271 -14.75 -23.01 -7.15
CA VAL A 271 -14.98 -23.25 -5.72
C VAL A 271 -16.21 -22.47 -5.26
N ARG A 272 -16.86 -22.95 -4.20
CA ARG A 272 -17.89 -22.22 -3.45
C ARG A 272 -17.45 -22.13 -2.00
N ASP A 273 -16.78 -21.02 -1.67
CA ASP A 273 -16.15 -20.89 -0.37
C ASP A 273 -16.49 -19.56 0.35
N GLY A 274 -17.44 -18.81 -0.19
CA GLY A 274 -17.90 -17.54 0.37
C GLY A 274 -17.03 -16.35 -0.01
N VAL A 275 -16.17 -16.52 -1.02
CA VAL A 275 -15.26 -15.48 -1.52
C VAL A 275 -15.38 -15.35 -3.04
N ILE A 276 -15.34 -14.14 -3.55
CA ILE A 276 -15.25 -13.89 -5.00
C ILE A 276 -13.77 -13.72 -5.36
N GLU A 277 -13.20 -14.70 -6.04
CA GLU A 277 -11.78 -14.71 -6.43
C GLU A 277 -11.44 -13.59 -7.43
N ASP A 278 -12.31 -13.36 -8.42
CA ASP A 278 -12.11 -12.37 -9.48
C ASP A 278 -13.36 -11.52 -9.72
N PRO A 279 -13.53 -10.41 -8.98
CA PRO A 279 -14.63 -9.48 -9.19
C PRO A 279 -14.67 -8.85 -10.60
N LEU A 280 -13.54 -8.77 -11.33
CA LEU A 280 -13.52 -8.31 -12.72
C LEU A 280 -14.33 -9.22 -13.65
N SER A 281 -14.44 -10.50 -13.33
CA SER A 281 -15.25 -11.47 -14.07
C SER A 281 -16.70 -11.57 -13.56
N CYS A 282 -16.99 -10.98 -12.39
CA CYS A 282 -18.29 -11.05 -11.76
C CYS A 282 -19.32 -10.17 -12.50
N ARG A 283 -20.47 -10.76 -12.84
CA ARG A 283 -21.59 -10.04 -13.47
C ARG A 283 -22.80 -10.14 -12.57
N PHE A 284 -22.70 -9.46 -11.44
CA PHE A 284 -23.82 -9.34 -10.52
C PHE A 284 -24.74 -8.19 -10.95
N ASP A 285 -25.99 -8.50 -11.33
CA ASP A 285 -27.01 -7.48 -11.55
C ASP A 285 -27.92 -7.41 -10.31
N PRO A 286 -27.87 -6.32 -9.54
CA PRO A 286 -28.72 -6.17 -8.36
C PRO A 286 -30.23 -6.15 -8.67
N ALA A 287 -30.66 -6.04 -9.93
CA ALA A 287 -32.07 -6.13 -10.32
C ALA A 287 -32.72 -7.48 -9.94
N VAL A 288 -31.92 -8.54 -9.75
CA VAL A 288 -32.44 -9.84 -9.25
C VAL A 288 -33.07 -9.74 -7.86
N LEU A 289 -32.76 -8.67 -7.11
CA LEU A 289 -33.31 -8.37 -5.79
C LEU A 289 -34.51 -7.43 -5.82
N ALA A 290 -35.00 -7.00 -7.00
CA ALA A 290 -36.10 -6.06 -7.10
C ALA A 290 -37.39 -6.57 -6.44
N CYS A 291 -38.05 -5.74 -5.65
CA CYS A 291 -39.38 -6.02 -5.12
C CYS A 291 -40.39 -6.13 -6.26
N LYS A 292 -41.25 -7.17 -6.25
CA LYS A 292 -42.29 -7.38 -7.24
C LYS A 292 -43.57 -6.62 -6.91
N ALA A 293 -43.74 -6.22 -5.66
CA ALA A 293 -44.87 -5.47 -5.15
C ALA A 293 -44.42 -4.48 -4.07
N SER A 294 -44.95 -4.53 -2.86
CA SER A 294 -44.53 -3.70 -1.73
C SER A 294 -43.14 -4.11 -1.22
N GLU A 295 -42.48 -3.17 -0.56
CA GLU A 295 -41.20 -3.42 0.11
C GLU A 295 -41.27 -4.53 1.16
N ARG A 296 -40.25 -5.38 1.19
CA ARG A 296 -40.08 -6.46 2.15
C ARG A 296 -38.60 -6.58 2.51
N ALA A 297 -38.30 -7.35 3.57
CA ALA A 297 -36.92 -7.60 4.02
C ALA A 297 -36.07 -8.41 3.02
N ASP A 298 -36.72 -9.13 2.10
CA ASP A 298 -36.06 -10.02 1.12
C ASP A 298 -35.95 -9.40 -0.29
N CYS A 299 -36.23 -8.09 -0.46
CA CYS A 299 -36.12 -7.40 -1.73
C CYS A 299 -35.70 -5.93 -1.59
N LEU A 300 -35.34 -5.31 -2.71
CA LEU A 300 -34.91 -3.92 -2.78
C LEU A 300 -35.95 -3.08 -3.55
N THR A 301 -36.26 -1.88 -3.04
CA THR A 301 -37.06 -0.88 -3.74
C THR A 301 -36.33 -0.32 -4.95
N ALA A 302 -37.03 0.38 -5.83
CA ALA A 302 -36.40 1.05 -6.98
C ALA A 302 -35.33 2.08 -6.53
N THR A 303 -35.58 2.80 -5.42
CA THR A 303 -34.64 3.77 -4.84
C THR A 303 -33.40 3.09 -4.30
N GLN A 304 -33.57 1.99 -3.57
CA GLN A 304 -32.46 1.18 -3.06
C GLN A 304 -31.61 0.55 -4.19
N LEU A 305 -32.25 0.11 -5.27
CA LEU A 305 -31.55 -0.40 -6.46
C LEU A 305 -30.75 0.68 -7.18
N ARG A 306 -31.27 1.91 -7.28
CA ARG A 306 -30.51 3.04 -7.85
C ARG A 306 -29.29 3.36 -6.99
N ALA A 307 -29.45 3.43 -5.66
CA ALA A 307 -28.35 3.64 -4.73
C ALA A 307 -27.28 2.54 -4.85
N LEU A 308 -27.70 1.29 -4.91
CA LEU A 308 -26.79 0.14 -5.03
C LEU A 308 -26.01 0.18 -6.35
N ARG A 309 -26.65 0.50 -7.47
CA ARG A 309 -25.98 0.69 -8.76
C ARG A 309 -24.99 1.84 -8.74
N ARG A 310 -25.29 2.92 -8.00
CA ARG A 310 -24.39 4.06 -7.82
C ARG A 310 -23.15 3.66 -7.03
N ILE A 311 -23.25 2.79 -6.03
CA ILE A 311 -22.11 2.33 -5.23
C ILE A 311 -21.20 1.38 -6.02
N TYR A 312 -21.79 0.46 -6.80
CA TYR A 312 -20.98 -0.43 -7.66
C TYR A 312 -20.45 0.26 -8.92
N GLY A 313 -21.09 1.33 -9.35
CA GLY A 313 -20.67 2.11 -10.52
C GLY A 313 -19.60 3.13 -10.17
N ALA A 314 -18.80 3.50 -11.16
CA ALA A 314 -17.82 4.57 -11.01
C ALA A 314 -18.50 5.92 -10.69
N ALA A 315 -17.86 6.74 -9.87
CA ALA A 315 -18.14 8.15 -9.81
C ALA A 315 -17.77 8.79 -11.17
N HIS A 316 -18.65 9.65 -11.69
CA HIS A 316 -18.44 10.24 -13.02
C HIS A 316 -18.95 11.68 -13.09
N GLY A 317 -18.40 12.45 -14.00
CA GLY A 317 -18.91 13.78 -14.37
C GLY A 317 -20.16 13.71 -15.23
N THR A 318 -20.68 14.87 -15.61
CA THR A 318 -21.85 15.00 -16.50
C THR A 318 -21.56 14.55 -17.93
N ASP A 319 -20.28 14.56 -18.33
CA ASP A 319 -19.78 14.04 -19.61
C ASP A 319 -19.63 12.51 -19.62
N GLY A 320 -19.92 11.83 -18.50
CA GLY A 320 -19.79 10.38 -18.34
C GLY A 320 -18.36 9.89 -18.12
N ARG A 321 -17.37 10.79 -18.04
CA ARG A 321 -15.98 10.42 -17.76
C ARG A 321 -15.86 9.93 -16.32
N SER A 322 -15.25 8.73 -16.14
CA SER A 322 -14.97 8.15 -14.84
C SER A 322 -14.02 9.05 -14.03
N ILE A 323 -14.37 9.29 -12.78
CA ILE A 323 -13.55 9.99 -11.78
C ILE A 323 -12.86 8.97 -10.88
N PHE A 324 -13.64 8.07 -10.28
CA PHE A 324 -13.11 7.04 -9.40
C PHE A 324 -13.96 5.76 -9.50
N PRO A 325 -13.34 4.57 -9.51
CA PRO A 325 -14.08 3.33 -9.70
C PRO A 325 -14.99 3.00 -8.51
N GLY A 326 -16.11 2.32 -8.79
CA GLY A 326 -17.05 1.81 -7.79
C GLY A 326 -16.48 0.69 -6.93
N LEU A 327 -17.26 0.23 -5.94
CA LEU A 327 -16.85 -0.87 -5.06
C LEU A 327 -17.05 -2.23 -5.73
N ALA A 328 -16.22 -3.20 -5.36
CA ALA A 328 -16.31 -4.53 -5.91
C ALA A 328 -17.44 -5.36 -5.27
N PRO A 329 -18.14 -6.22 -6.03
CA PRO A 329 -19.02 -7.25 -5.46
C PRO A 329 -18.21 -8.16 -4.49
N GLY A 330 -18.79 -8.44 -3.31
CA GLY A 330 -18.12 -9.14 -2.21
C GLY A 330 -17.65 -8.21 -1.09
N SER A 331 -17.73 -6.87 -1.25
CA SER A 331 -17.32 -5.89 -0.25
C SER A 331 -18.47 -5.39 0.66
N GLU A 332 -19.70 -5.81 0.42
CA GLU A 332 -20.91 -5.20 0.95
C GLU A 332 -20.96 -5.15 2.48
N LEU A 333 -20.44 -6.19 3.16
CA LEU A 333 -20.44 -6.25 4.62
C LEU A 333 -19.59 -5.19 5.29
N GLY A 334 -18.62 -4.60 4.57
CA GLY A 334 -17.79 -3.50 5.04
C GLY A 334 -18.40 -2.10 4.88
N TRP A 335 -19.50 -1.95 4.12
CA TRP A 335 -20.06 -0.63 3.77
C TRP A 335 -20.58 0.22 4.94
N PRO A 336 -21.04 -0.35 6.09
CA PRO A 336 -21.38 0.49 7.25
C PRO A 336 -20.23 1.37 7.76
N LEU A 337 -19.00 0.89 7.68
CA LEU A 337 -17.81 1.67 8.02
C LEU A 337 -17.58 2.79 7.01
N MET A 338 -17.73 2.48 5.71
CA MET A 338 -17.60 3.45 4.61
C MET A 338 -18.59 4.60 4.75
N SER A 339 -19.87 4.32 5.01
CA SER A 339 -20.95 5.32 4.95
C SER A 339 -20.82 6.47 5.96
N LYS A 340 -20.15 6.26 7.09
CA LYS A 340 -20.00 7.29 8.13
C LYS A 340 -18.60 7.88 8.16
N LEU A 341 -17.60 7.02 8.30
CA LEU A 341 -16.22 7.45 8.49
C LEU A 341 -15.64 8.08 7.22
N GLN A 342 -15.84 7.42 6.09
CA GLN A 342 -15.21 7.85 4.83
C GLN A 342 -15.84 9.12 4.27
N VAL A 343 -17.17 9.28 4.37
CA VAL A 343 -17.84 10.52 3.93
C VAL A 343 -17.38 11.71 4.79
N ALA A 344 -17.28 11.52 6.12
CA ALA A 344 -16.77 12.56 7.00
C ALA A 344 -15.30 12.93 6.67
N PHE A 345 -14.47 11.92 6.39
CA PHE A 345 -13.09 12.08 6.00
C PHE A 345 -12.96 12.83 4.66
N ALA A 346 -13.72 12.43 3.65
CA ALA A 346 -13.72 13.07 2.35
C ALA A 346 -14.28 14.51 2.39
N GLN A 347 -15.31 14.75 3.20
CA GLN A 347 -15.81 16.10 3.44
C GLN A 347 -14.74 16.98 4.10
N THR A 348 -14.01 16.45 5.09
CA THR A 348 -12.89 17.15 5.72
C THR A 348 -11.81 17.50 4.70
N PHE A 349 -11.46 16.56 3.81
CA PHE A 349 -10.50 16.82 2.74
C PHE A 349 -10.94 18.00 1.86
N TYR A 350 -12.15 17.98 1.34
CA TYR A 350 -12.63 19.07 0.48
C TYR A 350 -12.74 20.40 1.22
N ARG A 351 -13.25 20.40 2.47
CA ARG A 351 -13.33 21.61 3.31
C ARG A 351 -11.97 22.27 3.54
N VAL A 352 -10.97 21.46 3.90
CA VAL A 352 -9.66 21.95 4.35
C VAL A 352 -8.73 22.16 3.17
N PHE A 353 -8.53 21.12 2.35
CA PHE A 353 -7.49 21.14 1.32
C PHE A 353 -7.92 21.88 0.06
N VAL A 354 -9.21 21.78 -0.32
CA VAL A 354 -9.68 22.31 -1.61
C VAL A 354 -10.33 23.67 -1.45
N PHE A 355 -11.37 23.76 -0.62
CA PHE A 355 -12.16 24.99 -0.50
C PHE A 355 -11.67 25.94 0.58
N GLN A 356 -10.95 25.45 1.61
CA GLN A 356 -10.54 26.23 2.78
C GLN A 356 -11.75 26.91 3.45
N ASP A 357 -12.89 26.21 3.44
CA ASP A 357 -14.18 26.65 3.96
C ASP A 357 -14.77 25.60 4.91
N SER A 358 -14.75 25.89 6.21
CA SER A 358 -15.32 25.02 7.25
C SER A 358 -16.84 24.81 7.13
N GLY A 359 -17.55 25.73 6.47
CA GLY A 359 -18.99 25.67 6.24
C GLY A 359 -19.43 24.85 5.03
N TRP A 360 -18.46 24.48 4.14
CA TRP A 360 -18.79 23.73 2.93
C TRP A 360 -19.43 22.36 3.24
N ASN A 361 -20.42 21.96 2.45
CA ASN A 361 -21.13 20.69 2.59
C ASN A 361 -21.02 19.84 1.32
N PHE A 362 -20.81 18.55 1.49
CA PHE A 362 -20.58 17.61 0.39
C PHE A 362 -21.78 17.44 -0.56
N SER A 363 -23.00 17.78 -0.13
CA SER A 363 -24.18 17.80 -1.02
C SER A 363 -24.03 18.78 -2.17
N SER A 364 -23.20 19.84 -2.00
CA SER A 364 -22.95 20.85 -3.03
C SER A 364 -21.81 20.50 -3.99
N LEU A 365 -21.15 19.34 -3.83
CA LEU A 365 -20.02 18.95 -4.69
C LEU A 365 -20.44 18.86 -6.17
N ASN A 366 -19.76 19.64 -6.99
CA ASN A 366 -19.85 19.55 -8.44
C ASN A 366 -18.71 18.67 -8.98
N PHE A 367 -19.05 17.46 -9.43
CA PHE A 367 -18.05 16.45 -9.85
C PHE A 367 -17.24 16.90 -11.08
N ASP A 368 -17.73 17.80 -11.92
CA ASP A 368 -17.01 18.30 -13.08
C ASP A 368 -16.03 19.43 -12.70
N HIS A 369 -16.52 20.41 -11.93
CA HIS A 369 -15.75 21.61 -11.63
C HIS A 369 -14.82 21.40 -10.41
N ASP A 370 -15.35 20.84 -9.30
CA ASP A 370 -14.66 20.85 -8.02
C ASP A 370 -13.56 19.78 -7.98
N VAL A 371 -13.77 18.63 -8.63
CA VAL A 371 -12.70 17.62 -8.80
C VAL A 371 -11.57 18.18 -9.65
N ALA A 372 -11.89 18.82 -10.78
CA ALA A 372 -10.87 19.47 -11.61
C ALA A 372 -10.15 20.61 -10.88
N MET A 373 -10.83 21.30 -9.94
CA MET A 373 -10.16 22.29 -9.08
C MET A 373 -9.23 21.59 -8.09
N ALA A 374 -9.65 20.52 -7.43
CA ALA A 374 -8.80 19.73 -6.52
C ALA A 374 -7.55 19.20 -7.22
N ASP A 375 -7.70 18.69 -8.45
CA ASP A 375 -6.57 18.20 -9.26
C ASP A 375 -5.54 19.28 -9.55
N ARG A 376 -6.00 20.50 -9.81
CA ARG A 376 -5.07 21.62 -10.10
C ARG A 376 -4.41 22.21 -8.86
N THR A 377 -5.12 22.24 -7.73
CA THR A 377 -4.67 22.98 -6.55
C THR A 377 -3.91 22.12 -5.55
N VAL A 378 -4.39 20.93 -5.27
CA VAL A 378 -3.80 20.02 -4.26
C VAL A 378 -3.30 18.71 -4.85
N GLY A 379 -3.81 18.28 -6.00
CA GLY A 379 -3.39 17.05 -6.66
C GLY A 379 -1.88 16.91 -6.81
N PRO A 380 -1.13 17.95 -7.26
CA PRO A 380 0.33 17.90 -7.37
C PRO A 380 1.06 17.63 -6.04
N LEU A 381 0.45 18.01 -4.91
CA LEU A 381 1.01 17.80 -3.58
C LEU A 381 0.70 16.40 -3.04
N VAL A 382 -0.56 15.92 -3.22
CA VAL A 382 -1.06 14.76 -2.48
C VAL A 382 -1.17 13.48 -3.31
N ASN A 383 -1.28 13.59 -4.65
CA ASN A 383 -1.47 12.41 -5.50
C ASN A 383 -0.12 11.73 -5.81
N SER A 384 -0.11 10.41 -5.74
CA SER A 384 1.00 9.52 -6.08
C SER A 384 0.60 8.62 -7.25
N ILE A 385 0.37 9.24 -8.42
CA ILE A 385 -0.24 8.61 -9.60
C ILE A 385 0.65 8.60 -10.84
N ASP A 386 1.90 9.03 -10.72
CA ASP A 386 2.84 8.99 -11.86
C ASP A 386 3.13 7.53 -12.23
N PRO A 387 2.81 7.07 -13.46
CA PRO A 387 3.11 5.72 -13.91
C PRO A 387 4.56 5.54 -14.37
N ASP A 388 5.38 6.59 -14.36
CA ASP A 388 6.75 6.52 -14.81
C ASP A 388 7.72 6.06 -13.72
N LEU A 389 7.82 4.75 -13.56
CA LEU A 389 8.72 4.11 -12.59
C LEU A 389 10.09 3.73 -13.18
N ARG A 390 10.50 4.35 -14.31
CA ARG A 390 11.78 3.98 -14.98
C ARG A 390 13.01 4.31 -14.13
N ALA A 391 12.98 5.38 -13.34
CA ALA A 391 14.07 5.74 -12.43
C ALA A 391 14.20 4.69 -11.32
N PHE A 392 13.10 4.31 -10.68
CA PHE A 392 13.06 3.28 -9.65
C PHE A 392 13.55 1.91 -10.18
N ARG A 393 13.08 1.51 -11.37
CA ARG A 393 13.60 0.32 -12.05
C ARG A 393 15.10 0.40 -12.34
N ALA A 394 15.59 1.56 -12.79
CA ALA A 394 17.00 1.76 -13.12
C ALA A 394 17.92 1.69 -11.89
N HIS A 395 17.42 2.15 -10.73
CA HIS A 395 18.09 1.97 -9.43
C HIS A 395 18.16 0.48 -9.01
N GLY A 396 17.32 -0.37 -9.57
CA GLY A 396 17.21 -1.80 -9.22
C GLY A 396 16.05 -2.10 -8.27
N GLY A 397 15.27 -1.10 -7.90
CA GLY A 397 14.18 -1.17 -6.94
C GLY A 397 13.12 -2.21 -7.30
N LYS A 398 12.48 -2.78 -6.28
CA LYS A 398 11.39 -3.75 -6.39
C LYS A 398 10.15 -3.22 -5.67
N LEU A 399 9.02 -3.18 -6.38
CA LEU A 399 7.72 -2.75 -5.87
C LEU A 399 6.79 -3.97 -5.77
N LEU A 400 6.31 -4.26 -4.58
CA LEU A 400 5.25 -5.23 -4.35
C LEU A 400 4.00 -4.49 -3.91
N GLN A 401 2.95 -4.57 -4.71
CA GLN A 401 1.66 -3.97 -4.41
C GLN A 401 0.65 -5.04 -4.02
N TYR A 402 -0.25 -4.76 -3.08
CA TYR A 402 -1.38 -5.63 -2.80
C TYR A 402 -2.65 -4.83 -2.50
N HIS A 403 -3.82 -5.41 -2.80
CA HIS A 403 -5.11 -4.80 -2.49
C HIS A 403 -6.18 -5.86 -2.24
N GLY A 404 -6.96 -5.69 -1.16
CA GLY A 404 -8.08 -6.58 -0.84
C GLY A 404 -9.26 -6.36 -1.78
N TRP A 405 -9.77 -7.41 -2.40
CA TRP A 405 -10.94 -7.29 -3.28
C TRP A 405 -12.22 -6.83 -2.55
N SER A 406 -12.30 -7.08 -1.25
CA SER A 406 -13.45 -6.66 -0.42
C SER A 406 -13.19 -5.36 0.34
N ASP A 407 -12.23 -4.53 -0.11
CA ASP A 407 -11.95 -3.24 0.50
C ASP A 407 -13.13 -2.27 0.29
N PRO A 408 -13.81 -1.83 1.38
CA PRO A 408 -14.91 -0.90 1.27
C PRO A 408 -14.47 0.57 1.33
N LEU A 409 -13.20 0.84 1.68
CA LEU A 409 -12.69 2.19 1.90
C LEU A 409 -12.00 2.76 0.67
N ILE A 410 -11.22 1.93 -0.02
CA ILE A 410 -10.54 2.29 -1.27
C ILE A 410 -10.91 1.23 -2.30
N SER A 411 -11.52 1.64 -3.39
CA SER A 411 -11.88 0.69 -4.45
C SER A 411 -10.65 -0.05 -4.96
N PRO A 412 -10.61 -1.40 -4.92
CA PRO A 412 -9.47 -2.18 -5.39
C PRO A 412 -9.21 -2.03 -6.91
N TYR A 413 -10.20 -1.58 -7.65
CA TYR A 413 -10.03 -1.28 -9.06
C TYR A 413 -9.07 -0.10 -9.29
N SER A 414 -8.92 0.84 -8.33
CA SER A 414 -7.97 1.95 -8.45
C SER A 414 -6.50 1.48 -8.52
N SER A 415 -6.13 0.42 -7.78
CA SER A 415 -4.81 -0.18 -7.89
C SER A 415 -4.59 -0.85 -9.24
N ILE A 416 -5.62 -1.49 -9.79
CA ILE A 416 -5.55 -2.07 -11.14
C ILE A 416 -5.39 -0.96 -12.19
N GLU A 417 -6.17 0.12 -12.10
CA GLU A 417 -6.08 1.27 -13.00
C GLU A 417 -4.69 1.90 -12.98
N TYR A 418 -4.11 2.06 -11.79
CA TYR A 418 -2.74 2.56 -11.65
C TYR A 418 -1.74 1.59 -12.30
N TYR A 419 -1.82 0.29 -11.99
CA TYR A 419 -0.93 -0.72 -12.55
C TYR A 419 -1.03 -0.81 -14.09
N GLU A 420 -2.25 -0.71 -14.66
CA GLU A 420 -2.47 -0.66 -16.11
C GLU A 420 -1.87 0.61 -16.75
N ARG A 421 -1.88 1.75 -16.04
CA ARG A 421 -1.17 2.96 -16.50
C ARG A 421 0.35 2.74 -16.50
N VAL A 422 0.91 2.07 -15.48
CA VAL A 422 2.33 1.67 -15.47
C VAL A 422 2.63 0.76 -16.66
N LEU A 423 1.84 -0.29 -16.90
CA LEU A 423 2.01 -1.16 -18.07
C LEU A 423 1.99 -0.38 -19.39
N SER A 424 1.07 0.57 -19.53
CA SER A 424 0.95 1.41 -20.74
C SER A 424 2.16 2.34 -20.93
N ARG A 425 2.83 2.73 -19.84
CA ARG A 425 4.05 3.55 -19.88
C ARG A 425 5.27 2.76 -20.36
N PHE A 426 5.30 1.44 -20.10
CA PHE A 426 6.41 0.56 -20.46
C PHE A 426 6.24 -0.12 -21.84
N GLY A 427 5.06 -0.09 -22.45
CA GLY A 427 4.85 -0.62 -23.78
C GLY A 427 3.52 -0.23 -24.43
N ALA A 428 3.49 -0.17 -25.74
CA ALA A 428 2.25 0.10 -26.48
C ALA A 428 1.24 -1.07 -26.28
N VAL A 429 -0.06 -0.77 -26.41
CA VAL A 429 -1.17 -1.75 -26.24
C VAL A 429 -0.96 -3.04 -27.04
N ARG A 430 -0.35 -2.95 -28.23
CA ARG A 430 -0.02 -4.11 -29.08
C ARG A 430 1.11 -4.98 -28.54
N GLN A 431 1.86 -4.51 -27.54
CA GLN A 431 3.00 -5.18 -26.90
C GLN A 431 2.70 -5.46 -25.41
N ARG A 432 1.42 -5.53 -25.03
CA ARG A 432 1.00 -5.66 -23.64
C ARG A 432 1.62 -6.86 -22.91
N GLU A 433 1.78 -7.99 -23.56
CA GLU A 433 2.40 -9.18 -22.95
C GLU A 433 3.87 -8.91 -22.61
N GLN A 434 4.62 -8.27 -23.52
CA GLN A 434 6.01 -7.88 -23.26
C GLN A 434 6.09 -6.81 -22.16
N ALA A 435 5.21 -5.80 -22.20
CA ALA A 435 5.15 -4.77 -21.16
C ALA A 435 4.85 -5.39 -19.78
N LEU A 436 3.96 -6.38 -19.73
CA LEU A 436 3.66 -7.11 -18.50
C LEU A 436 4.90 -7.85 -17.95
N LEU A 437 5.64 -8.55 -18.80
CA LEU A 437 6.87 -9.23 -18.39
C LEU A 437 7.93 -8.23 -17.91
N ASP A 438 8.10 -7.11 -18.62
CA ASP A 438 9.06 -6.06 -18.26
C ASP A 438 8.70 -5.41 -16.93
N VAL A 439 7.43 -5.10 -16.68
CA VAL A 439 6.96 -4.51 -15.44
C VAL A 439 7.03 -5.54 -14.31
N GLN A 440 6.60 -6.78 -14.52
CA GLN A 440 6.68 -7.83 -13.50
C GLN A 440 8.12 -8.19 -13.09
N GLY A 441 9.11 -7.72 -13.80
CA GLY A 441 10.52 -7.80 -13.41
C GLY A 441 10.91 -6.88 -12.26
N PHE A 442 10.07 -5.86 -11.95
CA PHE A 442 10.34 -4.91 -10.86
C PHE A 442 9.09 -4.44 -10.09
N ASP A 443 7.87 -4.58 -10.65
CA ASP A 443 6.61 -4.20 -10.00
C ASP A 443 5.58 -5.33 -10.16
N ARG A 444 5.01 -5.80 -9.06
CA ARG A 444 3.98 -6.86 -9.02
C ARG A 444 2.81 -6.47 -8.14
N LEU A 445 1.60 -6.54 -8.71
CA LEU A 445 0.36 -6.31 -7.99
C LEU A 445 -0.31 -7.65 -7.63
N PHE A 446 -0.66 -7.84 -6.36
CA PHE A 446 -1.39 -8.99 -5.85
C PHE A 446 -2.77 -8.56 -5.36
N MET A 447 -3.82 -9.04 -6.03
CA MET A 447 -5.18 -8.86 -5.55
C MET A 447 -5.52 -9.95 -4.56
N VAL A 448 -6.14 -9.57 -3.41
CA VAL A 448 -6.38 -10.50 -2.29
C VAL A 448 -7.88 -10.75 -2.14
N PRO A 449 -8.38 -11.94 -2.58
CA PRO A 449 -9.80 -12.26 -2.52
C PRO A 449 -10.35 -12.26 -1.09
N GLY A 450 -11.49 -11.59 -0.88
CA GLY A 450 -12.18 -11.53 0.40
C GLY A 450 -11.48 -10.74 1.51
N MET A 451 -10.29 -10.17 1.26
CA MET A 451 -9.63 -9.28 2.21
C MET A 451 -10.25 -7.88 2.14
N THR A 452 -10.47 -7.27 3.31
CA THR A 452 -10.92 -5.88 3.44
C THR A 452 -9.74 -4.90 3.39
N HIS A 453 -9.89 -3.71 3.96
CA HIS A 453 -8.85 -2.68 3.92
C HIS A 453 -7.62 -3.08 4.72
N CYS A 454 -6.49 -3.25 4.06
CA CYS A 454 -5.19 -3.66 4.59
C CYS A 454 -5.14 -5.05 5.24
N ARG A 455 -6.20 -5.52 5.87
CA ARG A 455 -6.32 -6.81 6.58
C ARG A 455 -7.79 -7.17 6.84
N GLY A 456 -8.03 -8.39 7.32
CA GLY A 456 -9.35 -8.87 7.71
C GLY A 456 -10.24 -9.26 6.54
N GLY A 457 -11.50 -9.53 6.83
CA GLY A 457 -12.49 -10.00 5.86
C GLY A 457 -12.71 -11.52 5.90
N ASP A 458 -13.43 -12.03 4.89
CA ASP A 458 -13.84 -13.44 4.84
C ASP A 458 -12.84 -14.34 4.09
N GLY A 459 -11.89 -13.73 3.37
CA GLY A 459 -10.83 -14.42 2.65
C GLY A 459 -9.56 -14.67 3.47
N THR A 460 -8.48 -14.97 2.75
CA THR A 460 -7.13 -15.11 3.34
C THR A 460 -6.45 -13.75 3.39
N ASP A 461 -6.15 -13.26 4.60
CA ASP A 461 -5.62 -11.90 4.83
C ASP A 461 -4.22 -11.90 5.49
N ARG A 462 -3.66 -13.07 5.78
CA ARG A 462 -2.35 -13.23 6.40
C ARG A 462 -1.35 -13.79 5.41
N PHE A 463 -0.41 -12.98 4.99
CA PHE A 463 0.71 -13.33 4.11
C PHE A 463 1.92 -12.44 4.43
N ASP A 464 3.11 -12.96 4.18
CA ASP A 464 4.35 -12.21 4.37
C ASP A 464 4.82 -11.59 3.06
N GLY A 465 4.30 -10.40 2.78
CA GLY A 465 4.69 -9.61 1.60
C GLY A 465 6.11 -9.07 1.72
N LEU A 466 6.55 -8.71 2.93
CA LEU A 466 7.89 -8.16 3.16
C LEU A 466 8.97 -9.23 2.96
N GLU A 467 8.77 -10.44 3.50
CA GLU A 467 9.70 -11.55 3.27
C GLU A 467 9.81 -11.91 1.77
N ALA A 468 8.68 -11.92 1.07
CA ALA A 468 8.69 -12.16 -0.38
C ALA A 468 9.45 -11.06 -1.16
N LEU A 469 9.27 -9.80 -0.76
CA LEU A 469 9.98 -8.65 -1.32
C LEU A 469 11.48 -8.74 -1.04
N GLN A 470 11.90 -9.15 0.16
CA GLN A 470 13.30 -9.37 0.52
C GLN A 470 13.95 -10.43 -0.36
N ARG A 471 13.32 -11.60 -0.53
CA ARG A 471 13.84 -12.63 -1.44
C ARG A 471 14.00 -12.09 -2.86
N TRP A 472 13.08 -11.24 -3.29
CA TRP A 472 13.16 -10.62 -4.61
C TRP A 472 14.32 -9.63 -4.73
N VAL A 473 14.49 -8.72 -3.76
CA VAL A 473 15.58 -7.74 -3.72
C VAL A 473 16.93 -8.43 -3.58
N GLU A 474 17.05 -9.33 -2.60
CA GLU A 474 18.35 -9.87 -2.17
C GLU A 474 18.84 -11.06 -3.01
N ARG A 475 17.90 -11.83 -3.59
CA ARG A 475 18.22 -13.07 -4.32
C ARG A 475 17.72 -13.08 -5.75
N GLY A 476 16.97 -12.05 -6.17
CA GLY A 476 16.34 -12.02 -7.49
C GLY A 476 15.15 -12.99 -7.64
N GLU A 477 14.66 -13.54 -6.53
CA GLU A 477 13.54 -14.50 -6.50
C GLU A 477 12.21 -13.76 -6.55
N ALA A 478 11.78 -13.35 -7.74
CA ALA A 478 10.52 -12.64 -7.93
C ALA A 478 9.32 -13.52 -7.51
N PRO A 479 8.39 -13.02 -6.66
CA PRO A 479 7.29 -13.84 -6.13
C PRO A 479 6.24 -14.15 -7.20
N ASP A 480 6.27 -15.34 -7.80
CA ASP A 480 5.25 -15.81 -8.75
C ASP A 480 3.93 -16.19 -8.06
N ARG A 481 3.95 -16.30 -6.73
CA ARG A 481 2.80 -16.47 -5.85
C ARG A 481 3.19 -16.08 -4.42
N LEU A 482 2.23 -15.60 -3.64
CA LEU A 482 2.34 -15.50 -2.19
C LEU A 482 1.37 -16.53 -1.60
N GLU A 483 1.76 -17.20 -0.52
CA GLU A 483 0.83 -18.04 0.22
C GLU A 483 0.16 -17.21 1.30
N ALA A 484 -1.17 -17.10 1.22
CA ALA A 484 -1.97 -16.39 2.20
C ALA A 484 -2.81 -17.35 3.03
N ALA A 485 -3.02 -17.03 4.31
CA ALA A 485 -3.83 -17.81 5.23
C ALA A 485 -4.99 -17.00 5.80
N ARG A 486 -6.10 -17.66 6.10
CA ARG A 486 -7.11 -17.19 7.03
C ARG A 486 -6.83 -17.82 8.39
N VAL A 487 -6.54 -17.01 9.39
CA VAL A 487 -6.21 -17.46 10.72
C VAL A 487 -7.34 -17.11 11.69
N VAL A 488 -7.85 -18.09 12.40
CA VAL A 488 -8.88 -17.93 13.45
C VAL A 488 -8.31 -18.55 14.72
N ASP A 489 -8.30 -17.81 15.82
CA ASP A 489 -7.76 -18.25 17.12
C ASP A 489 -6.34 -18.86 17.03
N GLY A 490 -5.49 -18.27 16.18
CA GLY A 490 -4.10 -18.71 15.97
C GLY A 490 -3.95 -19.93 15.05
N VAL A 491 -5.04 -20.48 14.51
CA VAL A 491 -5.03 -21.66 13.62
C VAL A 491 -5.31 -21.23 12.17
N ALA A 492 -4.49 -21.67 11.23
CA ALA A 492 -4.73 -21.48 9.80
C ALA A 492 -5.87 -22.41 9.35
N MET A 493 -7.04 -21.82 9.13
CA MET A 493 -8.25 -22.54 8.70
C MET A 493 -8.31 -22.75 7.20
N ARG A 494 -7.68 -21.85 6.43
CA ARG A 494 -7.66 -21.87 4.97
C ARG A 494 -6.36 -21.26 4.49
N THR A 495 -5.78 -21.79 3.44
CA THR A 495 -4.69 -21.19 2.70
C THR A 495 -5.05 -21.01 1.21
N ARG A 496 -4.53 -19.98 0.56
CA ARG A 496 -4.71 -19.67 -0.86
C ARG A 496 -3.41 -19.11 -1.45
N PRO A 497 -3.10 -19.41 -2.72
CA PRO A 497 -2.08 -18.67 -3.42
C PRO A 497 -2.66 -17.33 -3.87
N LEU A 498 -2.02 -16.23 -3.52
CA LEU A 498 -2.22 -14.95 -4.19
C LEU A 498 -1.36 -14.93 -5.45
N CYS A 499 -1.96 -14.56 -6.56
CA CYS A 499 -1.31 -14.57 -7.85
C CYS A 499 -1.00 -13.15 -8.34
N PRO A 500 0.16 -12.91 -8.97
CA PRO A 500 0.44 -11.59 -9.53
C PRO A 500 -0.55 -11.28 -10.67
N TYR A 501 -1.19 -10.11 -10.58
CA TYR A 501 -2.13 -9.63 -11.59
C TYR A 501 -1.49 -9.67 -13.00
N PRO A 502 -2.18 -10.15 -14.03
CA PRO A 502 -3.62 -10.44 -14.14
C PRO A 502 -4.02 -11.90 -13.85
N ARG A 503 -3.13 -12.70 -13.25
CA ARG A 503 -3.45 -14.10 -12.89
C ARG A 503 -4.32 -14.14 -11.64
N VAL A 504 -5.09 -15.23 -11.51
CA VAL A 504 -5.96 -15.56 -10.37
C VAL A 504 -5.70 -16.98 -9.91
N ALA A 505 -6.05 -17.31 -8.67
CA ALA A 505 -5.99 -18.67 -8.18
C ALA A 505 -7.09 -19.51 -8.85
N ARG A 506 -6.74 -20.66 -9.40
CA ARG A 506 -7.66 -21.60 -10.01
C ARG A 506 -7.53 -22.95 -9.35
N TYR A 507 -8.65 -23.49 -8.87
CA TYR A 507 -8.71 -24.82 -8.28
C TYR A 507 -8.38 -25.92 -9.30
N LEU A 508 -7.57 -26.89 -8.89
CA LEU A 508 -7.13 -28.00 -9.74
C LEU A 508 -8.19 -29.12 -9.88
N GLY A 509 -9.32 -29.01 -9.18
CA GLY A 509 -10.41 -29.98 -9.24
C GLY A 509 -10.24 -31.21 -8.35
N HIS A 510 -9.22 -31.23 -7.48
CA HIS A 510 -8.97 -32.32 -6.53
C HIS A 510 -8.34 -31.80 -5.23
N GLY A 511 -8.50 -32.57 -4.14
CA GLY A 511 -8.04 -32.21 -2.80
C GLY A 511 -8.97 -31.22 -2.08
N SER A 512 -8.58 -30.78 -0.89
CA SER A 512 -9.34 -29.78 -0.13
C SER A 512 -9.24 -28.39 -0.77
N THR A 513 -10.36 -27.70 -0.84
CA THR A 513 -10.42 -26.29 -1.26
C THR A 513 -9.86 -25.34 -0.21
N ASP A 514 -9.46 -25.79 0.97
CA ASP A 514 -8.83 -24.98 2.00
C ASP A 514 -7.29 -25.06 1.99
N VAL A 515 -6.70 -25.70 0.98
CA VAL A 515 -5.26 -25.91 0.88
C VAL A 515 -4.70 -25.28 -0.39
N ALA A 516 -3.79 -24.32 -0.25
CA ALA A 516 -3.19 -23.55 -1.35
C ALA A 516 -2.51 -24.43 -2.43
N ALA A 517 -1.97 -25.60 -2.06
CA ALA A 517 -1.34 -26.52 -2.98
C ALA A 517 -2.29 -27.11 -4.05
N ASN A 518 -3.62 -27.07 -3.80
CA ASN A 518 -4.64 -27.55 -4.72
C ASN A 518 -5.13 -26.47 -5.71
N PHE A 519 -4.39 -25.35 -5.79
CA PHE A 519 -4.64 -24.25 -6.71
C PHE A 519 -3.39 -23.91 -7.52
N GLN A 520 -3.61 -23.34 -8.69
CA GLN A 520 -2.56 -22.81 -9.56
C GLN A 520 -2.87 -21.36 -9.98
N CYS A 521 -1.83 -20.56 -10.17
CA CYS A 521 -1.97 -19.23 -10.76
C CYS A 521 -2.17 -19.33 -12.27
N ALA A 522 -3.34 -18.92 -12.75
CA ALA A 522 -3.70 -18.99 -14.17
C ALA A 522 -4.32 -17.67 -14.64
N LEU A 523 -4.23 -17.39 -15.94
CA LEU A 523 -5.01 -16.29 -16.51
C LEU A 523 -6.51 -16.59 -16.38
N PRO A 524 -7.36 -15.57 -16.16
CA PRO A 524 -8.81 -15.72 -16.19
C PRO A 524 -9.27 -16.39 -17.51
N ALA A 525 -10.36 -17.15 -17.46
CA ALA A 525 -10.89 -17.84 -18.62
C ALA A 525 -11.15 -16.86 -19.78
N ARG A 526 -10.72 -17.20 -21.00
CA ARG A 526 -10.99 -16.38 -22.21
C ARG A 526 -12.50 -16.21 -22.40
N GLY A 527 -12.96 -15.01 -22.63
CA GLY A 527 -14.38 -14.70 -22.85
C GLY A 527 -15.07 -13.94 -21.71
N THR A 528 -14.40 -13.64 -20.62
CA THR A 528 -14.85 -12.65 -19.65
C THR A 528 -14.49 -11.26 -20.18
N PRO A 529 -15.45 -10.47 -20.69
CA PRO A 529 -15.17 -9.06 -20.97
C PRO A 529 -14.81 -8.38 -19.65
N ARG A 530 -13.61 -7.84 -19.56
CA ARG A 530 -13.18 -6.97 -18.48
C ARG A 530 -13.87 -5.63 -18.71
N SER A 531 -15.12 -5.52 -18.29
CA SER A 531 -15.92 -4.30 -18.46
C SER A 531 -16.15 -3.60 -17.13
N HIS A 532 -15.17 -2.91 -16.67
CA HIS A 532 -15.35 -1.64 -15.98
C HIS A 532 -14.57 -0.66 -16.82
N GLY A 533 -15.22 0.37 -17.39
CA GLY A 533 -14.68 1.26 -18.42
C GLY A 533 -13.28 1.78 -18.09
N LEU A 534 -12.27 0.97 -18.43
CA LEU A 534 -10.85 1.31 -18.50
C LEU A 534 -10.55 1.87 -19.89
#